data_c5394b4effb3ca4d21e9b66672561623
#
_entry.id   c5394b4effb3ca4d21e9b66672561623
#
_cell.length_a   1.000
_cell.length_b   1.000
_cell.length_c   1.000
_cell.angle_alpha   90.00
_cell.angle_beta   90.00
_cell.angle_gamma   90.00
#
_symmetry.space_group_name_H-M   'P 1'
#
loop_
_entity.id
_entity.type
_entity.pdbx_description
1 polymer ?
#
loop_
_entity_poly.entity_id
_entity_poly.type
_entity_poly.pdbx_seq_one_letter_code
_entity_poly.pdbx_strand_id
1 'polypeptide(L)'
;MEPTSQWIVLAHILRPQGRKGELLADLFTDFPERFDRHPQVWLAAQGFADRADGDSASIESAEVVSHWRPVGRNAGRIVLRFAGVDSIEQAERLAGRDVLVPLSERLPLDPGAAYISDLIGCTVYDRGIALGVVDGVHFATSPDGSRRLEEAAPLLAVKPPEGEEILVPFASAFLLELDVAGRAIRMALPEGLAQINARSQPTASD
;
A
#
# COMPACT_ATOMS: atom_id res chain seq x y z
N MET A 1 -2.85 -18.47 7.57
CA MET A 1 -2.43 -17.71 8.76
C MET A 1 -3.02 -16.33 8.59
N GLU A 2 -3.99 -15.95 9.41
CA GLU A 2 -4.64 -14.63 9.34
C GLU A 2 -3.59 -13.54 9.54
N PRO A 3 -3.67 -12.38 8.86
CA PRO A 3 -2.79 -11.26 9.14
C PRO A 3 -3.00 -10.84 10.60
N THR A 4 -1.97 -10.97 11.40
CA THR A 4 -1.99 -10.76 12.86
C THR A 4 -2.10 -9.27 13.23
N SER A 5 -2.01 -8.38 12.26
CA SER A 5 -2.11 -6.94 12.52
C SER A 5 -3.56 -6.48 12.57
N GLN A 6 -3.95 -5.88 13.70
CA GLN A 6 -5.24 -5.20 13.87
C GLN A 6 -5.21 -3.74 13.35
N TRP A 7 -4.09 -3.31 12.78
CA TRP A 7 -3.82 -1.93 12.40
C TRP A 7 -3.35 -1.80 10.95
N ILE A 8 -3.72 -0.70 10.32
CA ILE A 8 -3.27 -0.29 8.98
C ILE A 8 -2.42 0.96 9.13
N VAL A 9 -1.23 0.96 8.55
CA VAL A 9 -0.36 2.15 8.47
C VAL A 9 -0.82 3.01 7.30
N LEU A 10 -1.20 4.26 7.58
CA LEU A 10 -1.59 5.25 6.58
C LEU A 10 -0.44 6.15 6.15
N ALA A 11 0.45 6.47 7.08
CA ALA A 11 1.61 7.32 6.82
C ALA A 11 2.70 7.10 7.88
N HIS A 12 3.94 7.45 7.52
CA HIS A 12 5.08 7.49 8.44
C HIS A 12 5.58 8.93 8.56
N ILE A 13 5.61 9.47 9.79
CA ILE A 13 6.01 10.84 10.07
C ILE A 13 7.53 10.96 10.00
N LEU A 14 8.03 11.78 9.07
CA LEU A 14 9.46 11.97 8.86
C LEU A 14 10.04 13.05 9.75
N ARG A 15 9.43 14.24 9.73
CA ARG A 15 9.96 15.44 10.39
C ARG A 15 8.93 16.58 10.42
N PRO A 16 9.15 17.60 11.27
CA PRO A 16 8.39 18.85 11.20
C PRO A 16 8.49 19.52 9.83
N GLN A 17 7.40 20.17 9.43
CA GLN A 17 7.28 20.97 8.22
C GLN A 17 6.75 22.38 8.58
N GLY A 18 7.59 23.39 8.41
CA GLY A 18 7.20 24.75 8.79
C GLY A 18 7.23 25.01 10.29
N ARG A 19 6.52 26.05 10.76
CA ARG A 19 6.59 26.55 12.15
C ARG A 19 5.31 26.33 12.96
N LYS A 20 4.25 25.82 12.33
CA LYS A 20 2.90 25.73 12.89
C LYS A 20 2.49 24.32 13.30
N GLY A 21 3.48 23.46 13.62
CA GLY A 21 3.21 22.09 14.03
C GLY A 21 2.84 21.12 12.89
N GLU A 22 3.03 21.55 11.63
CA GLU A 22 2.85 20.67 10.49
C GLU A 22 3.97 19.62 10.42
N LEU A 23 3.65 18.44 9.88
CA LEU A 23 4.51 17.28 9.82
C LEU A 23 4.53 16.72 8.40
N LEU A 24 5.73 16.55 7.82
CA LEU A 24 5.91 15.86 6.57
C LEU A 24 5.96 14.35 6.84
N ALA A 25 5.17 13.59 6.09
CA ALA A 25 5.08 12.15 6.22
C ALA A 25 5.15 11.45 4.85
N ASP A 26 5.73 10.26 4.82
CA ASP A 26 5.58 9.35 3.69
C ASP A 26 4.17 8.75 3.71
N LEU A 27 3.49 8.75 2.57
CA LEU A 27 2.11 8.34 2.44
C LEU A 27 2.05 6.86 2.00
N PHE A 28 1.32 6.03 2.77
CA PHE A 28 1.14 4.60 2.50
C PHE A 28 -0.29 4.21 2.14
N THR A 29 -1.18 5.20 1.99
CA THR A 29 -2.55 4.98 1.53
C THR A 29 -2.78 5.64 0.18
N ASP A 30 -3.54 4.98 -0.67
CA ASP A 30 -3.99 5.54 -1.96
C ASP A 30 -5.22 6.47 -1.79
N PHE A 31 -5.74 6.59 -0.56
CA PHE A 31 -6.96 7.35 -0.22
C PHE A 31 -6.68 8.45 0.81
N PRO A 32 -5.91 9.50 0.46
CA PRO A 32 -5.59 10.59 1.40
C PRO A 32 -6.82 11.41 1.84
N GLU A 33 -7.89 11.44 1.02
CA GLU A 33 -9.18 12.05 1.36
C GLU A 33 -9.87 11.41 2.58
N ARG A 34 -9.37 10.27 3.02
CA ARG A 34 -9.75 9.66 4.28
C ARG A 34 -9.57 10.61 5.46
N PHE A 35 -8.49 11.40 5.45
CA PHE A 35 -8.20 12.33 6.56
C PHE A 35 -9.25 13.44 6.68
N ASP A 36 -9.99 13.77 5.61
CA ASP A 36 -11.12 14.72 5.66
C ASP A 36 -12.37 14.10 6.28
N ARG A 37 -12.63 12.82 5.98
CA ARG A 37 -13.85 12.12 6.38
C ARG A 37 -13.74 11.45 7.73
N HIS A 38 -12.55 10.97 8.05
CA HIS A 38 -12.23 10.22 9.27
C HIS A 38 -10.92 10.76 9.87
N PRO A 39 -10.97 11.94 10.51
CA PRO A 39 -9.78 12.63 11.00
C PRO A 39 -9.15 11.92 12.22
N GLN A 40 -9.88 11.01 12.87
CA GLN A 40 -9.37 10.26 14.01
C GLN A 40 -8.37 9.21 13.55
N VAL A 41 -7.17 9.24 14.12
CA VAL A 41 -6.07 8.32 13.86
C VAL A 41 -5.37 7.95 15.14
N TRP A 42 -4.44 7.01 15.07
CA TRP A 42 -3.60 6.60 16.17
C TRP A 42 -2.13 6.74 15.78
N LEU A 43 -1.31 7.18 16.73
CA LEU A 43 0.13 7.35 16.57
C LEU A 43 0.84 6.27 17.40
N ALA A 44 1.75 5.54 16.77
CA ALA A 44 2.55 4.52 17.43
C ALA A 44 4.01 4.58 16.95
N ALA A 45 4.90 3.86 17.61
CA ALA A 45 6.27 3.69 17.15
C ALA A 45 6.32 2.95 15.81
N GLN A 46 7.29 3.28 14.97
CA GLN A 46 7.48 2.63 13.67
C GLN A 46 7.50 1.10 13.79
N GLY A 47 6.80 0.43 12.88
CA GLY A 47 6.69 -1.03 12.84
C GLY A 47 5.78 -1.62 13.93
N PHE A 48 4.98 -0.79 14.62
CA PHE A 48 4.01 -1.27 15.60
C PHE A 48 2.96 -2.20 14.97
N ALA A 49 2.49 -1.86 13.78
CA ALA A 49 1.49 -2.65 13.06
C ALA A 49 1.96 -4.07 12.72
N ASP A 50 3.26 -4.30 12.59
CA ASP A 50 3.83 -5.59 12.24
C ASP A 50 4.04 -6.52 13.45
N ARG A 51 3.80 -6.02 14.67
CA ARG A 51 4.02 -6.77 15.91
C ARG A 51 2.74 -7.48 16.34
N ALA A 52 2.83 -8.80 16.52
CA ALA A 52 1.71 -9.61 17.02
C ALA A 52 1.29 -9.27 18.47
N ASP A 53 2.22 -8.74 19.27
CA ASP A 53 2.05 -8.46 20.71
C ASP A 53 2.08 -6.96 21.00
N GLY A 54 1.58 -6.11 20.09
CA GLY A 54 1.57 -4.66 20.27
C GLY A 54 0.81 -4.27 21.56
N ASP A 55 1.56 -3.87 22.59
CA ASP A 55 0.97 -3.34 23.82
C ASP A 55 0.18 -2.07 23.49
N SER A 56 -1.14 -2.15 23.66
CA SER A 56 -2.05 -1.01 23.41
C SER A 56 -1.71 0.25 24.21
N ALA A 57 -0.89 0.13 25.26
CA ALA A 57 -0.41 1.25 26.06
C ALA A 57 0.59 2.16 25.30
N SER A 58 1.12 1.72 24.16
CA SER A 58 2.07 2.50 23.33
C SER A 58 1.41 3.27 22.18
N ILE A 59 0.08 3.25 22.09
CA ILE A 59 -0.70 3.91 21.02
C ILE A 59 -1.36 5.16 21.59
N GLU A 60 -1.20 6.27 20.88
CA GLU A 60 -1.77 7.57 21.23
C GLU A 60 -2.82 7.98 20.18
N SER A 61 -4.04 8.30 20.62
CA SER A 61 -5.10 8.81 19.76
C SER A 61 -4.80 10.24 19.35
N ALA A 62 -4.98 10.57 18.07
CA ALA A 62 -4.77 11.90 17.50
C ALA A 62 -5.84 12.25 16.46
N GLU A 63 -6.10 13.54 16.29
CA GLU A 63 -7.03 14.05 15.29
C GLU A 63 -6.28 14.86 14.24
N VAL A 64 -6.47 14.53 12.96
CA VAL A 64 -5.93 15.30 11.84
C VAL A 64 -6.84 16.49 11.58
N VAL A 65 -6.35 17.70 11.82
CA VAL A 65 -7.10 18.97 11.63
C VAL A 65 -6.92 19.56 10.23
N SER A 66 -5.83 19.22 9.56
CA SER A 66 -5.61 19.57 8.15
C SER A 66 -4.57 18.68 7.52
N HIS A 67 -4.67 18.51 6.21
CA HIS A 67 -3.64 17.86 5.41
C HIS A 67 -3.56 18.48 4.02
N TRP A 68 -2.41 18.32 3.37
CA TRP A 68 -2.22 18.69 1.96
C TRP A 68 -1.05 17.90 1.35
N ARG A 69 -1.08 17.77 0.02
CA ARG A 69 -0.03 17.07 -0.73
C ARG A 69 0.96 18.05 -1.30
N PRO A 70 2.24 18.00 -0.92
CA PRO A 70 3.26 18.88 -1.46
C PRO A 70 3.58 18.51 -2.90
N VAL A 71 4.01 19.51 -3.68
CA VAL A 71 4.50 19.36 -5.04
C VAL A 71 6.03 19.47 -5.08
N GLY A 72 6.64 19.12 -6.19
CA GLY A 72 8.08 19.22 -6.39
C GLY A 72 8.87 18.16 -5.60
N ARG A 73 9.91 18.58 -4.86
CA ARG A 73 10.82 17.66 -4.14
C ARG A 73 10.15 16.69 -3.18
N ASN A 74 9.00 17.06 -2.63
CA ASN A 74 8.24 16.24 -1.69
C ASN A 74 6.97 15.64 -2.33
N ALA A 75 6.88 15.58 -3.65
CA ALA A 75 5.77 14.94 -4.33
C ALA A 75 5.66 13.46 -3.91
N GLY A 76 4.43 12.95 -3.75
CA GLY A 76 4.17 11.60 -3.24
C GLY A 76 4.07 11.49 -1.71
N ARG A 77 4.40 12.59 -0.99
CA ARG A 77 4.24 12.71 0.46
C ARG A 77 2.96 13.44 0.83
N ILE A 78 2.70 13.48 2.13
CA ILE A 78 1.61 14.25 2.72
C ILE A 78 2.16 15.14 3.84
N VAL A 79 1.56 16.31 4.01
CA VAL A 79 1.76 17.15 5.19
C VAL A 79 0.52 17.04 6.04
N LEU A 80 0.71 16.66 7.30
CA LEU A 80 -0.35 16.48 8.29
C LEU A 80 -0.21 17.51 9.40
N ARG A 81 -1.32 17.97 9.94
CA ARG A 81 -1.38 18.75 11.18
C ARG A 81 -2.35 18.08 12.14
N PHE A 82 -1.91 17.87 13.37
CA PHE A 82 -2.74 17.26 14.41
C PHE A 82 -3.27 18.30 15.39
N ALA A 83 -4.44 18.04 15.97
CA ALA A 83 -5.00 18.86 17.03
C ALA A 83 -4.03 18.94 18.22
N GLY A 84 -3.83 20.15 18.76
CA GLY A 84 -2.93 20.37 19.88
C GLY A 84 -1.43 20.36 19.53
N VAL A 85 -1.06 20.26 18.24
CA VAL A 85 0.33 20.33 17.77
C VAL A 85 0.51 21.65 17.01
N ASP A 86 0.96 22.70 17.70
CA ASP A 86 1.02 24.06 17.20
C ASP A 86 2.45 24.64 17.14
N SER A 87 3.46 23.85 17.52
CA SER A 87 4.87 24.27 17.52
C SER A 87 5.77 23.21 16.89
N ILE A 88 6.99 23.63 16.49
CA ILE A 88 8.03 22.72 15.99
C ILE A 88 8.42 21.68 17.04
N GLU A 89 8.57 22.10 18.29
CA GLU A 89 8.99 21.22 19.39
C GLU A 89 7.97 20.11 19.66
N GLN A 90 6.67 20.44 19.56
CA GLN A 90 5.61 19.43 19.65
C GLN A 90 5.62 18.48 18.46
N ALA A 91 5.81 18.99 17.25
CA ALA A 91 5.92 18.21 16.04
C ALA A 91 7.15 17.28 16.04
N GLU A 92 8.30 17.73 16.56
CA GLU A 92 9.52 16.91 16.69
C GLU A 92 9.30 15.65 17.52
N ARG A 93 8.45 15.71 18.55
CA ARG A 93 8.12 14.56 19.41
C ARG A 93 7.34 13.47 18.66
N LEU A 94 6.71 13.82 17.56
CA LEU A 94 5.93 12.91 16.73
C LEU A 94 6.74 12.34 15.54
N ALA A 95 7.93 12.88 15.27
CA ALA A 95 8.79 12.34 14.21
C ALA A 95 9.18 10.88 14.48
N GLY A 96 9.21 10.06 13.41
CA GLY A 96 9.50 8.62 13.49
C GLY A 96 8.32 7.76 13.95
N ARG A 97 7.11 8.34 14.10
CA ARG A 97 5.90 7.57 14.41
C ARG A 97 5.12 7.21 13.16
N ASP A 98 4.39 6.12 13.24
CA ASP A 98 3.42 5.69 12.23
C ASP A 98 2.02 6.24 12.58
N VAL A 99 1.30 6.68 11.55
CA VAL A 99 -0.10 7.08 11.62
C VAL A 99 -0.94 5.87 11.25
N LEU A 100 -1.75 5.40 12.20
CA LEU A 100 -2.47 4.14 12.12
C LEU A 100 -3.97 4.34 12.18
N VAL A 101 -4.70 3.36 11.65
CA VAL A 101 -6.12 3.16 11.88
C VAL A 101 -6.41 1.69 12.17
N PRO A 102 -7.46 1.38 12.96
CA PRO A 102 -7.88 0.00 13.14
C PRO A 102 -8.25 -0.65 11.81
N LEU A 103 -7.96 -1.94 11.67
CA LEU A 103 -8.37 -2.71 10.50
C LEU A 103 -9.89 -2.70 10.29
N SER A 104 -10.67 -2.58 11.36
CA SER A 104 -12.12 -2.45 11.32
C SER A 104 -12.62 -1.14 10.68
N GLU A 105 -11.77 -0.10 10.64
CA GLU A 105 -12.05 1.18 9.99
C GLU A 105 -11.53 1.24 8.56
N ARG A 106 -11.22 0.11 7.98
CA ARG A 106 -10.83 -0.01 6.58
C ARG A 106 -11.93 0.58 5.71
N LEU A 107 -11.58 1.55 4.86
CA LEU A 107 -12.55 2.12 3.93
C LEU A 107 -13.01 1.03 2.96
N PRO A 108 -14.33 0.98 2.65
CA PRO A 108 -14.79 0.14 1.56
C PRO A 108 -14.10 0.61 0.28
N LEU A 109 -13.55 -0.34 -0.46
CA LEU A 109 -12.92 -0.08 -1.74
C LEU A 109 -13.98 -0.02 -2.83
N ASP A 110 -13.72 0.76 -3.87
CA ASP A 110 -14.51 0.70 -5.09
C ASP A 110 -14.50 -0.71 -5.68
N PRO A 111 -15.55 -1.11 -6.40
CA PRO A 111 -15.58 -2.41 -7.07
C PRO A 111 -14.34 -2.60 -7.96
N GLY A 112 -13.57 -3.64 -7.69
CA GLY A 112 -12.33 -3.94 -8.42
C GLY A 112 -11.06 -3.32 -7.84
N ALA A 113 -11.13 -2.51 -6.78
CA ALA A 113 -9.98 -2.07 -6.00
C ALA A 113 -9.71 -3.06 -4.85
N ALA A 114 -8.43 -3.24 -4.51
CA ALA A 114 -8.01 -4.07 -3.38
C ALA A 114 -6.82 -3.44 -2.67
N TYR A 115 -6.71 -3.69 -1.39
CA TYR A 115 -5.47 -3.40 -0.67
C TYR A 115 -4.40 -4.42 -1.06
N ILE A 116 -3.15 -3.99 -1.16
CA ILE A 116 -2.02 -4.87 -1.52
C ILE A 116 -1.95 -6.09 -0.60
N SER A 117 -2.16 -5.88 0.70
CA SER A 117 -2.18 -6.95 1.70
C SER A 117 -3.21 -8.04 1.44
N ASP A 118 -4.32 -7.69 0.75
CA ASP A 118 -5.38 -8.63 0.42
C ASP A 118 -5.09 -9.42 -0.84
N LEU A 119 -4.30 -8.86 -1.74
CA LEU A 119 -3.90 -9.51 -2.99
C LEU A 119 -2.83 -10.57 -2.74
N ILE A 120 -1.93 -10.34 -1.77
CA ILE A 120 -0.88 -11.30 -1.42
C ILE A 120 -1.52 -12.60 -0.89
N GLY A 121 -1.09 -13.74 -1.46
CA GLY A 121 -1.62 -15.06 -1.14
C GLY A 121 -2.90 -15.43 -1.90
N CYS A 122 -3.44 -14.52 -2.75
CA CYS A 122 -4.52 -14.87 -3.67
C CYS A 122 -4.00 -15.67 -4.87
N THR A 123 -4.80 -16.63 -5.35
CA THR A 123 -4.53 -17.34 -6.59
C THR A 123 -5.05 -16.53 -7.76
N VAL A 124 -4.21 -16.28 -8.76
CA VAL A 124 -4.59 -15.62 -10.01
C VAL A 124 -5.03 -16.65 -11.03
N TYR A 125 -6.21 -16.43 -11.61
CA TYR A 125 -6.78 -17.23 -12.68
C TYR A 125 -6.89 -16.40 -13.95
N ASP A 126 -6.39 -16.93 -15.08
CA ASP A 126 -6.66 -16.38 -16.41
C ASP A 126 -7.66 -17.28 -17.11
N ARG A 127 -8.87 -16.74 -17.41
CA ARG A 127 -9.95 -17.50 -18.08
C ARG A 127 -10.20 -18.88 -17.45
N GLY A 128 -10.11 -18.97 -16.14
CA GLY A 128 -10.34 -20.19 -15.36
C GLY A 128 -9.12 -21.08 -15.16
N ILE A 129 -7.98 -20.77 -15.77
CA ILE A 129 -6.72 -21.50 -15.58
C ILE A 129 -5.92 -20.83 -14.47
N ALA A 130 -5.53 -21.56 -13.43
CA ALA A 130 -4.69 -21.04 -12.36
C ALA A 130 -3.29 -20.76 -12.89
N LEU A 131 -2.81 -19.52 -12.73
CA LEU A 131 -1.46 -19.08 -13.06
C LEU A 131 -0.48 -19.28 -11.90
N GLY A 132 -0.94 -19.02 -10.68
CA GLY A 132 -0.11 -19.11 -9.47
C GLY A 132 -0.65 -18.24 -8.35
N VAL A 133 0.15 -18.05 -7.31
CA VAL A 133 -0.19 -17.29 -6.11
C VAL A 133 0.56 -15.95 -6.13
N VAL A 134 -0.12 -14.87 -5.75
CA VAL A 134 0.49 -13.54 -5.61
C VAL A 134 1.46 -13.56 -4.44
N ASP A 135 2.74 -13.33 -4.72
CA ASP A 135 3.82 -13.23 -3.74
C ASP A 135 4.19 -11.76 -3.42
N GLY A 136 3.92 -10.85 -4.37
CA GLY A 136 4.19 -9.42 -4.21
C GLY A 136 3.43 -8.55 -5.19
N VAL A 137 3.56 -7.24 -5.01
CA VAL A 137 3.00 -6.22 -5.93
C VAL A 137 4.08 -5.20 -6.25
N HIS A 138 4.37 -5.01 -7.53
CA HIS A 138 5.32 -4.03 -8.03
C HIS A 138 4.60 -2.82 -8.61
N PHE A 139 5.15 -1.64 -8.34
CA PHE A 139 4.66 -0.39 -8.91
C PHE A 139 5.66 0.13 -9.92
N ALA A 140 5.16 0.64 -11.03
CA ALA A 140 5.99 1.36 -11.98
C ALA A 140 6.55 2.63 -11.32
N THR A 141 7.86 2.83 -11.47
CA THR A 141 8.55 4.02 -10.98
C THR A 141 9.10 4.81 -12.15
N SER A 142 9.35 6.11 -11.94
CA SER A 142 10.07 6.94 -12.89
C SER A 142 11.48 6.37 -13.18
N PRO A 143 12.11 6.69 -14.32
CA PRO A 143 13.42 6.14 -14.69
C PRO A 143 14.54 6.37 -13.68
N ASP A 144 14.40 7.43 -12.87
CA ASP A 144 15.30 7.76 -11.75
C ASP A 144 14.91 7.07 -10.41
N GLY A 145 13.85 6.24 -10.41
CA GLY A 145 13.35 5.54 -9.22
C GLY A 145 12.72 6.44 -8.16
N SER A 146 12.61 7.75 -8.40
CA SER A 146 12.23 8.73 -7.37
C SER A 146 10.73 8.86 -7.14
N ARG A 147 9.89 8.39 -8.08
CA ARG A 147 8.44 8.56 -8.04
C ARG A 147 7.69 7.37 -8.62
N ARG A 148 6.67 6.91 -7.91
CA ARG A 148 5.68 5.96 -8.43
C ARG A 148 4.89 6.63 -9.57
N LEU A 149 4.68 5.93 -10.67
CA LEU A 149 3.83 6.34 -11.76
C LEU A 149 2.38 5.94 -11.44
N GLU A 150 1.57 6.90 -11.03
CA GLU A 150 0.17 6.66 -10.60
C GLU A 150 -0.73 6.22 -11.77
N GLU A 151 -0.35 6.55 -13.01
CA GLU A 151 -1.10 6.18 -14.21
C GLU A 151 -0.85 4.74 -14.69
N ALA A 152 0.19 4.09 -14.17
CA ALA A 152 0.52 2.72 -14.54
C ALA A 152 -0.13 1.74 -13.57
N ALA A 153 -0.83 0.74 -14.12
CA ALA A 153 -1.38 -0.34 -13.32
C ALA A 153 -0.26 -1.07 -12.55
N PRO A 154 -0.48 -1.42 -11.28
CA PRO A 154 0.47 -2.24 -10.54
C PRO A 154 0.61 -3.63 -11.19
N LEU A 155 1.76 -4.26 -11.01
CA LEU A 155 2.05 -5.60 -11.48
C LEU A 155 2.00 -6.56 -10.29
N LEU A 156 1.17 -7.59 -10.38
CA LEU A 156 1.18 -8.70 -9.43
C LEU A 156 2.37 -9.61 -9.77
N ALA A 157 3.23 -9.84 -8.80
CA ALA A 157 4.26 -10.87 -8.87
C ALA A 157 3.60 -12.20 -8.54
N VAL A 158 3.33 -13.02 -9.54
CA VAL A 158 2.61 -14.28 -9.42
C VAL A 158 3.59 -15.43 -9.52
N LYS A 159 3.65 -16.24 -8.46
CA LYS A 159 4.52 -17.41 -8.38
C LYS A 159 3.72 -18.66 -8.81
N PRO A 160 4.01 -19.25 -9.97
CA PRO A 160 3.40 -20.49 -10.39
C PRO A 160 3.90 -21.67 -9.56
N PRO A 161 3.19 -22.83 -9.55
CA PRO A 161 3.64 -24.05 -8.88
C PRO A 161 5.00 -24.55 -9.41
N GLU A 162 5.25 -24.35 -10.69
CA GLU A 162 6.51 -24.69 -11.38
C GLU A 162 6.87 -23.55 -12.33
N GLY A 163 8.15 -23.16 -12.36
CA GLY A 163 8.66 -22.11 -13.24
C GLY A 163 9.02 -20.81 -12.54
N GLU A 164 9.25 -19.77 -13.36
CA GLU A 164 9.63 -18.45 -12.89
C GLU A 164 8.43 -17.57 -12.56
N GLU A 165 8.64 -16.53 -11.77
CA GLU A 165 7.64 -15.52 -11.42
C GLU A 165 7.05 -14.86 -12.69
N ILE A 166 5.74 -14.68 -12.70
CA ILE A 166 4.99 -14.03 -13.77
C ILE A 166 4.51 -12.68 -13.29
N LEU A 167 4.80 -11.61 -14.05
CA LEU A 167 4.28 -10.27 -13.76
C LEU A 167 2.95 -10.06 -14.48
N VAL A 168 1.86 -9.91 -13.73
CA VAL A 168 0.50 -9.76 -14.23
C VAL A 168 -0.01 -8.36 -13.96
N PRO A 169 -0.39 -7.55 -14.98
CA PRO A 169 -0.95 -6.22 -14.76
C PRO A 169 -2.30 -6.29 -14.03
N PHE A 170 -2.39 -5.67 -12.86
CA PHE A 170 -3.62 -5.55 -12.10
C PHE A 170 -4.40 -4.32 -12.56
N ALA A 171 -5.03 -4.42 -13.71
CA ALA A 171 -5.82 -3.36 -14.31
C ALA A 171 -7.30 -3.75 -14.36
N SER A 172 -8.18 -2.79 -14.10
CA SER A 172 -9.64 -2.99 -14.13
C SER A 172 -10.15 -3.54 -15.48
N ALA A 173 -9.46 -3.20 -16.58
CA ALA A 173 -9.78 -3.71 -17.91
C ALA A 173 -9.62 -5.23 -18.05
N PHE A 174 -8.82 -5.86 -17.22
CA PHE A 174 -8.56 -7.30 -17.25
C PHE A 174 -9.20 -8.04 -16.09
N LEU A 175 -9.66 -7.33 -15.06
CA LEU A 175 -10.24 -7.89 -13.85
C LEU A 175 -11.69 -8.33 -14.12
N LEU A 176 -11.99 -9.61 -13.98
CA LEU A 176 -13.34 -10.15 -14.06
C LEU A 176 -14.00 -10.23 -12.69
N GLU A 177 -13.26 -10.71 -11.71
CA GLU A 177 -13.76 -10.89 -10.34
C GLU A 177 -12.59 -10.84 -9.36
N LEU A 178 -12.84 -10.19 -8.22
CA LEU A 178 -11.92 -10.16 -7.09
C LEU A 178 -12.64 -10.71 -5.86
N ASP A 179 -12.30 -11.92 -5.48
CA ASP A 179 -12.79 -12.59 -4.27
C ASP A 179 -11.64 -12.68 -3.24
N VAL A 180 -11.53 -11.63 -2.44
CA VAL A 180 -10.51 -11.57 -1.39
C VAL A 180 -10.75 -12.64 -0.31
N ALA A 181 -12.01 -12.90 0.04
CA ALA A 181 -12.37 -13.89 1.06
C ALA A 181 -12.03 -15.31 0.59
N GLY A 182 -12.33 -15.62 -0.68
CA GLY A 182 -11.99 -16.89 -1.32
C GLY A 182 -10.56 -16.95 -1.84
N ARG A 183 -9.75 -15.89 -1.66
CA ARG A 183 -8.36 -15.75 -2.14
C ARG A 183 -8.22 -16.04 -3.64
N ALA A 184 -9.11 -15.48 -4.44
CA ALA A 184 -9.14 -15.68 -5.88
C ALA A 184 -9.22 -14.35 -6.64
N ILE A 185 -8.36 -14.19 -7.64
CA ILE A 185 -8.35 -13.08 -8.59
C ILE A 185 -8.60 -13.66 -9.96
N ARG A 186 -9.76 -13.41 -10.56
CA ARG A 186 -10.13 -13.89 -11.88
C ARG A 186 -9.94 -12.80 -12.91
N MET A 187 -9.19 -13.10 -13.95
CA MET A 187 -8.79 -12.14 -14.99
C MET A 187 -9.02 -12.69 -16.38
N ALA A 188 -9.12 -11.79 -17.35
CA ALA A 188 -9.05 -12.08 -18.79
C ALA A 188 -7.84 -11.35 -19.37
N LEU A 189 -6.68 -11.97 -19.33
CA LEU A 189 -5.44 -11.37 -19.79
C LEU A 189 -5.35 -11.36 -21.32
N PRO A 190 -4.62 -10.39 -21.92
CA PRO A 190 -4.27 -10.42 -23.32
C PRO A 190 -3.52 -11.71 -23.70
N GLU A 191 -3.77 -12.23 -24.90
CA GLU A 191 -3.10 -13.43 -25.39
C GLU A 191 -1.57 -13.27 -25.38
N GLY A 192 -0.89 -14.29 -24.85
CA GLY A 192 0.58 -14.31 -24.79
C GLY A 192 1.19 -13.67 -23.56
N LEU A 193 0.45 -12.91 -22.73
CA LEU A 193 1.01 -12.20 -21.59
C LEU A 193 1.54 -13.16 -20.52
N ALA A 194 0.84 -14.25 -20.25
CA ALA A 194 1.30 -15.29 -19.34
C ALA A 194 2.50 -16.10 -19.89
N GLN A 195 2.72 -16.06 -21.22
CA GLN A 195 3.77 -16.84 -21.89
C GLN A 195 5.05 -16.04 -22.14
N ILE A 196 5.00 -14.72 -22.17
CA ILE A 196 6.15 -13.84 -22.43
C ILE A 196 7.22 -14.02 -21.35
N ASN A 197 6.82 -14.15 -20.09
CA ASN A 197 7.74 -14.31 -18.96
C ASN A 197 8.29 -15.75 -18.82
N ALA A 198 7.66 -16.76 -19.42
CA ALA A 198 8.16 -18.13 -19.41
C ALA A 198 9.32 -18.38 -20.41
N ARG A 199 9.66 -17.40 -21.24
CA ARG A 199 10.67 -17.55 -22.31
C ARG A 199 11.99 -16.82 -22.11
N SER A 200 12.23 -16.19 -20.97
CA SER A 200 13.49 -15.51 -20.68
C SER A 200 14.51 -16.44 -20.00
N GLN A 201 14.75 -17.62 -20.56
CA GLN A 201 16.00 -18.33 -20.31
C GLN A 201 16.98 -18.03 -21.43
N PRO A 202 18.19 -17.49 -21.14
CA PRO A 202 19.27 -17.59 -22.09
C PRO A 202 19.64 -19.08 -22.18
N THR A 203 19.43 -19.66 -23.36
CA THR A 203 20.06 -20.91 -23.71
C THR A 203 21.56 -20.77 -23.47
N ALA A 204 22.06 -21.44 -22.43
CA ALA A 204 23.49 -21.71 -22.31
C ALA A 204 23.85 -22.55 -23.52
N SER A 205 24.46 -21.93 -24.52
CA SER A 205 25.14 -22.62 -25.60
C SER A 205 26.49 -23.08 -25.07
N ASP A 206 26.69 -24.32 -25.30
CA ASP A 206 27.87 -25.15 -25.23
C ASP A 206 29.20 -24.43 -25.55
#